data_7d188d1619768ab713516f6e65b466d6
#
_entry.id   7d188d1619768ab713516f6e65b466d6
#
_cell.length_a   1.000
_cell.length_b   1.000
_cell.length_c   1.000
_cell.angle_alpha   90.00
_cell.angle_beta   90.00
_cell.angle_gamma   90.00
#
_symmetry.space_group_name_H-M   'P 1'
#
loop_
_entity.id
_entity.type
_entity.pdbx_description
1 polymer ?
#
loop_
_entity_poly.entity_id
_entity_poly.type
_entity_poly.pdbx_seq_one_letter_code
_entity_poly.pdbx_strand_id
1 'polypeptide(L)'
;MKKKYSFRKFSNDIHLWLGIASGLVLFVVCLTGTILTFEKEIVEWADSERYHVEAAAGATVIPIDELVAKTEAGLKGKVTGIEIPANPNAVYRFTVQEKGPKGGKPEEGKGDRMKNAEGGGMKKAEAGPGAKAEGPKGGKGGGGKTYLVNPYNGDITGTTKSATAEFFSTMMGLHRWLLLQDSGGKIIVGAATIIFVFLVLSGLVLWWPIKLRNWKQGFQIKFSGNWKRINHDLHNTLGFYSFVVLLIMALTGLCWSFEWYKTGVSDVLGDEVFKQRREKPMPSDPMNAGNAAKPMLASLISSADQSFPYEGNYRLRFPADSAGSYVINKSRSGFFVLTAADKIQFEQYTGAVLKTEKFSDKPFNEQVASSVRSLHLGDIYGTFSKIIYFLACLFATSLPVTGTIIWINKLRKKNKKQAAGKRRVQRLQQHQATTVVV
;
A
#
# COMPACT_ATOMS: atom_id res chain seq x y z
N MET A 1 16.37 -45.75 -18.89
CA MET A 1 16.97 -44.61 -18.14
C MET A 1 15.87 -43.69 -17.65
N LYS A 2 15.66 -43.52 -16.34
CA LYS A 2 14.74 -42.55 -15.78
C LYS A 2 15.30 -41.16 -16.09
N LYS A 3 14.55 -40.32 -16.85
CA LYS A 3 14.94 -38.90 -17.07
C LYS A 3 15.12 -38.22 -15.72
N LYS A 4 16.32 -37.73 -15.42
CA LYS A 4 16.59 -36.93 -14.22
C LYS A 4 15.60 -35.76 -14.20
N TYR A 5 14.97 -35.50 -13.03
CA TYR A 5 14.05 -34.38 -12.81
C TYR A 5 14.87 -33.09 -12.85
N SER A 6 14.72 -32.31 -13.91
CA SER A 6 15.52 -31.09 -14.10
C SER A 6 14.98 -29.93 -13.25
N PHE A 7 15.85 -29.03 -12.82
CA PHE A 7 15.49 -27.80 -12.08
C PHE A 7 14.40 -27.00 -12.79
N ARG A 8 14.50 -26.85 -14.12
CA ARG A 8 13.47 -26.15 -14.91
C ARG A 8 12.11 -26.87 -14.87
N LYS A 9 12.08 -28.19 -14.82
CA LYS A 9 10.82 -28.97 -14.68
C LYS A 9 10.23 -28.75 -13.30
N PHE A 10 11.04 -28.75 -12.26
CA PHE A 10 10.65 -28.40 -10.89
C PHE A 10 10.05 -27.00 -10.81
N SER A 11 10.75 -25.99 -11.36
CA SER A 11 10.26 -24.60 -11.41
C SER A 11 8.93 -24.47 -12.16
N ASN A 12 8.77 -25.22 -13.28
CA ASN A 12 7.49 -25.23 -14.02
C ASN A 12 6.35 -25.83 -13.21
N ASP A 13 6.60 -26.92 -12.48
CA ASP A 13 5.56 -27.59 -11.71
C ASP A 13 5.16 -26.72 -10.49
N ILE A 14 6.13 -26.13 -9.79
CA ILE A 14 5.87 -25.15 -8.71
C ILE A 14 5.08 -23.96 -9.27
N HIS A 15 5.58 -23.30 -10.31
CA HIS A 15 4.93 -22.13 -10.91
C HIS A 15 3.47 -22.43 -11.29
N LEU A 16 3.22 -23.59 -11.88
CA LEU A 16 1.89 -24.00 -12.29
C LEU A 16 0.95 -24.18 -11.08
N TRP A 17 1.36 -25.01 -10.10
CA TRP A 17 0.48 -25.34 -8.98
C TRP A 17 0.25 -24.16 -8.03
N LEU A 18 1.30 -23.41 -7.73
CA LEU A 18 1.17 -22.20 -6.92
C LEU A 18 0.34 -21.15 -7.65
N GLY A 19 0.52 -20.99 -8.98
CA GLY A 19 -0.25 -20.04 -9.77
C GLY A 19 -1.74 -20.37 -9.80
N ILE A 20 -2.13 -21.65 -9.85
CA ILE A 20 -3.54 -22.05 -9.81
C ILE A 20 -4.11 -21.87 -8.40
N ALA A 21 -3.37 -22.28 -7.37
CA ALA A 21 -3.84 -22.21 -5.98
C ALA A 21 -4.06 -20.76 -5.51
N SER A 22 -3.21 -19.82 -5.93
CA SER A 22 -3.28 -18.41 -5.52
C SER A 22 -3.93 -17.48 -6.57
N GLY A 23 -4.19 -17.98 -7.77
CA GLY A 23 -4.52 -17.17 -8.94
C GLY A 23 -5.73 -16.25 -8.76
N LEU A 24 -6.79 -16.70 -8.10
CA LEU A 24 -7.98 -15.88 -7.84
C LEU A 24 -7.66 -14.73 -6.88
N VAL A 25 -6.96 -15.01 -5.78
CA VAL A 25 -6.56 -14.00 -4.80
C VAL A 25 -5.64 -12.99 -5.44
N LEU A 26 -4.63 -13.45 -6.19
CA LEU A 26 -3.68 -12.58 -6.90
C LEU A 26 -4.36 -11.73 -7.97
N PHE A 27 -5.35 -12.28 -8.69
CA PHE A 27 -6.15 -11.50 -9.63
C PHE A 27 -6.83 -10.31 -8.95
N VAL A 28 -7.52 -10.55 -7.82
CA VAL A 28 -8.20 -9.49 -7.06
C VAL A 28 -7.21 -8.47 -6.53
N VAL A 29 -6.09 -8.92 -5.94
CA VAL A 29 -5.06 -8.02 -5.38
C VAL A 29 -4.39 -7.19 -6.48
N CYS A 30 -4.04 -7.78 -7.62
CA CYS A 30 -3.42 -7.03 -8.73
C CYS A 30 -4.41 -6.05 -9.37
N LEU A 31 -5.67 -6.46 -9.60
CA LEU A 31 -6.70 -5.60 -10.15
C LEU A 31 -6.96 -4.38 -9.26
N THR A 32 -7.17 -4.63 -7.96
CA THR A 32 -7.38 -3.54 -7.00
C THR A 32 -6.15 -2.66 -6.84
N GLY A 33 -4.94 -3.23 -6.87
CA GLY A 33 -3.69 -2.48 -6.90
C GLY A 33 -3.57 -1.57 -8.13
N THR A 34 -3.98 -2.05 -9.31
CA THR A 34 -4.05 -1.23 -10.54
C THR A 34 -4.98 -0.03 -10.37
N ILE A 35 -6.18 -0.25 -9.81
CA ILE A 35 -7.17 0.79 -9.56
C ILE A 35 -6.64 1.82 -8.54
N LEU A 36 -6.01 1.35 -7.46
CA LEU A 36 -5.49 2.19 -6.38
C LEU A 36 -4.27 3.05 -6.77
N THR A 37 -3.57 2.72 -7.85
CA THR A 37 -2.35 3.46 -8.24
C THR A 37 -2.60 4.96 -8.43
N PHE A 38 -3.74 5.34 -8.99
CA PHE A 38 -4.13 6.73 -9.23
C PHE A 38 -5.31 7.18 -8.36
N GLU A 39 -5.49 6.58 -7.16
CA GLU A 39 -6.58 6.92 -6.23
C GLU A 39 -6.68 8.42 -5.99
N LYS A 40 -5.56 9.07 -5.61
CA LYS A 40 -5.54 10.49 -5.27
C LYS A 40 -5.98 11.35 -6.44
N GLU A 41 -5.40 11.12 -7.61
CA GLU A 41 -5.66 11.90 -8.82
C GLU A 41 -7.10 11.72 -9.30
N ILE A 42 -7.63 10.51 -9.21
CA ILE A 42 -9.02 10.21 -9.62
C ILE A 42 -10.02 10.85 -8.64
N VAL A 43 -9.77 10.78 -7.32
CA VAL A 43 -10.63 11.43 -6.32
C VAL A 43 -10.62 12.95 -6.50
N GLU A 44 -9.44 13.57 -6.67
CA GLU A 44 -9.31 15.00 -6.89
C GLU A 44 -9.95 15.46 -8.20
N TRP A 45 -9.92 14.63 -9.23
CA TRP A 45 -10.58 14.91 -10.52
C TRP A 45 -12.09 14.73 -10.45
N ALA A 46 -12.58 13.63 -9.88
CA ALA A 46 -14.00 13.33 -9.81
C ALA A 46 -14.78 14.28 -8.87
N ASP A 47 -14.12 14.74 -7.80
CA ASP A 47 -14.65 15.67 -6.83
C ASP A 47 -14.05 17.08 -7.00
N SER A 48 -13.71 17.49 -8.24
CA SER A 48 -12.92 18.71 -8.54
C SER A 48 -13.48 19.97 -7.92
N GLU A 49 -14.81 20.13 -7.84
CA GLU A 49 -15.48 21.25 -7.20
C GLU A 49 -15.07 21.46 -5.74
N ARG A 50 -14.62 20.39 -5.06
CA ARG A 50 -14.18 20.45 -3.66
C ARG A 50 -12.69 20.65 -3.53
N TYR A 51 -11.89 20.13 -4.50
CA TYR A 51 -10.44 20.07 -4.42
C TYR A 51 -9.75 21.20 -5.17
N HIS A 52 -10.43 21.82 -6.15
CA HIS A 52 -9.90 22.92 -6.93
C HIS A 52 -10.52 24.25 -6.50
N VAL A 53 -9.69 25.28 -6.52
CA VAL A 53 -10.08 26.66 -6.29
C VAL A 53 -9.52 27.51 -7.41
N GLU A 54 -10.33 28.43 -7.91
CA GLU A 54 -9.88 29.47 -8.83
C GLU A 54 -9.51 30.71 -8.00
N ALA A 55 -8.23 31.09 -8.06
CA ALA A 55 -7.82 32.36 -7.49
C ALA A 55 -8.40 33.50 -8.34
N ALA A 56 -9.20 34.38 -7.74
CA ALA A 56 -9.59 35.59 -8.43
C ALA A 56 -8.35 36.40 -8.81
N ALA A 57 -8.40 37.17 -9.90
CA ALA A 57 -7.28 37.99 -10.34
C ALA A 57 -6.80 38.91 -9.22
N GLY A 58 -5.54 38.75 -8.79
CA GLY A 58 -4.96 39.54 -7.67
C GLY A 58 -5.28 39.01 -6.26
N ALA A 59 -5.95 37.86 -6.12
CA ALA A 59 -6.19 37.26 -4.82
C ALA A 59 -4.88 36.78 -4.18
N THR A 60 -4.66 37.17 -2.93
CA THR A 60 -3.54 36.71 -2.10
C THR A 60 -4.01 35.57 -1.19
N VAL A 61 -3.15 34.62 -0.94
CA VAL A 61 -3.41 33.55 0.03
C VAL A 61 -3.51 34.16 1.43
N ILE A 62 -4.57 33.80 2.15
CA ILE A 62 -4.74 34.24 3.55
C ILE A 62 -3.60 33.64 4.40
N PRO A 63 -3.01 34.43 5.34
CA PRO A 63 -1.99 33.89 6.23
C PRO A 63 -2.44 32.60 6.93
N ILE A 64 -1.55 31.62 7.01
CA ILE A 64 -1.89 30.29 7.52
C ILE A 64 -2.42 30.32 8.96
N ASP A 65 -1.92 31.24 9.79
CA ASP A 65 -2.38 31.44 11.17
C ASP A 65 -3.84 31.91 11.22
N GLU A 66 -4.24 32.79 10.29
CA GLU A 66 -5.62 33.26 10.16
C GLU A 66 -6.54 32.14 9.63
N LEU A 67 -6.09 31.35 8.66
CA LEU A 67 -6.84 30.18 8.16
C LEU A 67 -7.09 29.16 9.27
N VAL A 68 -6.10 28.91 10.13
CA VAL A 68 -6.26 28.04 11.30
C VAL A 68 -7.32 28.61 12.24
N ALA A 69 -7.23 29.91 12.59
CA ALA A 69 -8.19 30.56 13.49
C ALA A 69 -9.62 30.51 12.93
N LYS A 70 -9.81 30.80 11.64
CA LYS A 70 -11.12 30.71 10.95
C LYS A 70 -11.67 29.27 10.98
N THR A 71 -10.82 28.30 10.66
CA THR A 71 -11.22 26.89 10.64
C THR A 71 -11.61 26.37 12.03
N GLU A 72 -10.83 26.71 13.05
CA GLU A 72 -11.12 26.33 14.45
C GLU A 72 -12.40 26.99 14.98
N ALA A 73 -12.63 28.26 14.64
CA ALA A 73 -13.85 28.97 15.01
C ALA A 73 -15.09 28.39 14.31
N GLY A 74 -15.01 28.14 13.01
CA GLY A 74 -16.10 27.59 12.21
C GLY A 74 -16.51 26.17 12.60
N LEU A 75 -15.54 25.31 12.91
CA LEU A 75 -15.76 23.90 13.22
C LEU A 75 -15.84 23.59 14.73
N LYS A 76 -15.60 24.63 15.60
CA LYS A 76 -15.54 24.46 17.07
C LYS A 76 -14.62 23.30 17.49
N GLY A 77 -13.51 23.11 16.76
CA GLY A 77 -12.54 22.05 16.92
C GLY A 77 -11.11 22.57 17.06
N LYS A 78 -10.14 21.68 17.25
CA LYS A 78 -8.72 22.01 17.29
C LYS A 78 -8.04 21.44 16.04
N VAL A 79 -7.31 22.27 15.31
CA VAL A 79 -6.47 21.81 14.19
C VAL A 79 -5.29 21.03 14.72
N THR A 80 -5.10 19.82 14.22
CA THR A 80 -4.00 18.89 14.60
C THR A 80 -3.01 18.67 13.47
N GLY A 81 -3.36 19.06 12.24
CA GLY A 81 -2.46 18.97 11.10
C GLY A 81 -3.00 19.70 9.88
N ILE A 82 -2.09 20.10 9.00
CA ILE A 82 -2.40 20.80 7.75
C ILE A 82 -1.56 20.20 6.63
N GLU A 83 -2.17 19.97 5.47
CA GLU A 83 -1.46 19.69 4.24
C GLU A 83 -1.64 20.88 3.28
N ILE A 84 -0.52 21.43 2.81
CA ILE A 84 -0.45 22.54 1.87
C ILE A 84 0.12 22.00 0.56
N PRO A 85 -0.69 21.87 -0.51
CA PRO A 85 -0.21 21.45 -1.82
C PRO A 85 0.70 22.52 -2.43
N ALA A 86 1.67 22.10 -3.27
CA ALA A 86 2.46 23.00 -4.10
C ALA A 86 1.62 23.65 -5.22
N ASN A 87 0.52 23.03 -5.62
CA ASN A 87 -0.40 23.58 -6.63
C ASN A 87 -1.22 24.74 -6.01
N PRO A 88 -1.08 25.97 -6.48
CA PRO A 88 -1.81 27.12 -5.95
C PRO A 88 -3.33 27.01 -6.16
N ASN A 89 -3.79 26.26 -7.15
CA ASN A 89 -5.21 26.04 -7.43
C ASN A 89 -5.82 24.88 -6.61
N ALA A 90 -5.12 24.38 -5.60
CA ALA A 90 -5.60 23.30 -4.76
C ALA A 90 -5.98 23.81 -3.37
N VAL A 91 -7.05 23.24 -2.80
CA VAL A 91 -7.46 23.49 -1.41
C VAL A 91 -6.42 22.97 -0.42
N TYR A 92 -6.34 23.60 0.74
CA TYR A 92 -5.58 23.08 1.88
C TYR A 92 -6.41 22.05 2.63
N ARG A 93 -5.74 21.06 3.24
CA ARG A 93 -6.40 19.99 4.01
C ARG A 93 -6.10 20.16 5.49
N PHE A 94 -7.14 20.47 6.25
CA PHE A 94 -7.06 20.67 7.69
C PHE A 94 -7.58 19.44 8.42
N THR A 95 -6.75 18.79 9.24
CA THR A 95 -7.18 17.74 10.14
C THR A 95 -7.63 18.37 11.44
N VAL A 96 -8.91 18.25 11.77
CA VAL A 96 -9.54 18.91 12.93
C VAL A 96 -10.07 17.86 13.89
N GLN A 97 -9.68 17.96 15.14
CA GLN A 97 -10.25 17.20 16.23
C GLN A 97 -11.43 17.97 16.80
N GLU A 98 -12.65 17.53 16.49
CA GLU A 98 -13.86 18.13 17.04
C GLU A 98 -13.91 17.91 18.55
N LYS A 99 -14.33 18.93 19.29
CA LYS A 99 -14.64 18.78 20.71
C LYS A 99 -15.91 17.92 20.80
N GLY A 100 -15.74 16.67 21.19
CA GLY A 100 -16.87 15.80 21.47
C GLY A 100 -17.82 16.44 22.51
N PRO A 101 -19.11 16.08 22.50
CA PRO A 101 -20.03 16.55 23.53
C PRO A 101 -19.44 16.24 24.91
N LYS A 102 -19.28 17.26 25.76
CA LYS A 102 -18.80 17.09 27.12
C LYS A 102 -19.71 16.11 27.84
N GLY A 103 -19.18 14.94 28.19
CA GLY A 103 -19.53 14.13 29.35
C GLY A 103 -20.97 13.67 29.48
N GLY A 104 -21.29 12.52 28.89
CA GLY A 104 -22.11 11.58 29.64
C GLY A 104 -21.16 10.81 30.58
N LYS A 105 -21.26 11.01 31.90
CA LYS A 105 -20.75 10.06 32.86
C LYS A 105 -21.30 8.67 32.48
N PRO A 106 -20.54 7.59 32.58
CA PRO A 106 -21.13 6.26 32.51
C PRO A 106 -22.16 6.16 33.62
N GLU A 107 -23.44 6.03 33.30
CA GLU A 107 -24.43 5.58 34.25
C GLU A 107 -23.95 4.21 34.75
N GLU A 108 -23.66 4.12 36.04
CA GLU A 108 -23.52 2.87 36.78
C GLU A 108 -24.85 2.13 36.67
N GLY A 109 -24.94 1.23 35.69
CA GLY A 109 -26.02 0.27 35.63
C GLY A 109 -26.03 -0.58 36.90
N LYS A 110 -26.97 -0.30 37.77
CA LYS A 110 -27.37 -1.19 38.86
C LYS A 110 -27.76 -2.55 38.25
N GLY A 111 -26.80 -3.45 38.19
CA GLY A 111 -27.06 -4.86 37.92
C GLY A 111 -27.54 -5.54 39.17
N ASP A 112 -28.79 -6.01 39.12
CA ASP A 112 -29.41 -6.87 40.14
C ASP A 112 -28.58 -8.14 40.34
N ARG A 113 -28.21 -8.37 41.59
CA ARG A 113 -27.66 -9.63 42.09
C ARG A 113 -28.75 -10.69 42.10
N MET A 114 -28.64 -11.70 41.23
CA MET A 114 -29.20 -13.00 41.50
C MET A 114 -28.10 -13.98 41.88
N LYS A 115 -28.15 -14.40 43.12
CA LYS A 115 -27.42 -15.55 43.72
C LYS A 115 -28.04 -16.85 43.22
N ASN A 116 -27.19 -17.81 42.86
CA ASN A 116 -27.28 -19.25 43.22
C ASN A 116 -26.10 -19.95 42.56
N ALA A 117 -25.17 -20.48 43.28
CA ALA A 117 -25.09 -21.71 44.08
C ALA A 117 -24.44 -22.86 43.29
N GLU A 118 -23.24 -23.21 43.76
CA GLU A 118 -22.62 -24.52 43.89
C GLU A 118 -22.27 -25.42 42.72
N GLY A 119 -21.00 -25.81 42.70
CA GLY A 119 -20.61 -27.21 42.49
C GLY A 119 -19.49 -27.47 41.50
N GLY A 120 -18.33 -27.88 41.95
CA GLY A 120 -17.48 -28.81 41.24
C GLY A 120 -16.09 -28.29 40.82
N GLY A 121 -15.09 -28.53 41.65
CA GLY A 121 -13.70 -28.33 41.31
C GLY A 121 -13.16 -29.34 40.31
N MET A 122 -12.20 -28.90 39.48
CA MET A 122 -11.11 -29.74 38.96
C MET A 122 -9.91 -28.93 38.49
N LYS A 123 -8.82 -29.20 39.15
CA LYS A 123 -7.39 -29.14 38.82
C LYS A 123 -6.86 -28.22 37.74
N LYS A 124 -5.98 -27.30 38.19
CA LYS A 124 -4.91 -26.62 37.43
C LYS A 124 -4.19 -27.54 36.47
N ALA A 125 -4.09 -27.10 35.24
CA ALA A 125 -2.98 -27.41 34.34
C ALA A 125 -2.30 -26.10 33.98
N GLU A 126 -1.00 -26.00 34.24
CA GLU A 126 -0.14 -24.87 33.90
C GLU A 126 -0.05 -24.75 32.39
N ALA A 127 -0.51 -23.61 31.85
CA ALA A 127 -0.25 -23.21 30.49
C ALA A 127 0.78 -22.08 30.50
N GLY A 128 1.89 -22.30 29.82
CA GLY A 128 2.97 -21.35 29.65
C GLY A 128 2.53 -20.04 28.97
N PRO A 129 3.38 -19.01 28.93
CA PRO A 129 3.00 -17.66 28.50
C PRO A 129 2.78 -17.60 27.00
N GLY A 130 1.55 -17.83 26.58
CA GLY A 130 1.09 -17.55 25.22
C GLY A 130 0.99 -16.04 25.02
N ALA A 131 1.90 -15.49 24.25
CA ALA A 131 1.83 -14.11 23.79
C ALA A 131 0.48 -13.89 23.09
N LYS A 132 -0.40 -13.14 23.72
CA LYS A 132 -1.58 -12.56 23.05
C LYS A 132 -1.09 -11.61 21.97
N ALA A 133 -1.13 -12.06 20.72
CA ALA A 133 -1.00 -11.20 19.57
C ALA A 133 -2.21 -10.26 19.56
N GLU A 134 -2.08 -9.09 20.17
CA GLU A 134 -2.97 -7.97 19.90
C GLU A 134 -2.73 -7.54 18.46
N GLY A 135 -3.62 -7.95 17.54
CA GLY A 135 -3.73 -7.33 16.24
C GLY A 135 -3.89 -5.82 16.44
N PRO A 136 -3.40 -4.97 15.54
CA PRO A 136 -3.57 -3.54 15.66
C PRO A 136 -5.07 -3.24 15.62
N LYS A 137 -5.68 -3.11 16.78
CA LYS A 137 -6.92 -2.33 16.92
C LYS A 137 -6.58 -1.00 16.26
N GLY A 138 -7.25 -0.70 15.15
CA GLY A 138 -7.22 0.65 14.57
C GLY A 138 -7.40 1.59 15.73
N GLY A 139 -6.35 2.34 16.07
CA GLY A 139 -6.31 3.12 17.29
C GLY A 139 -7.54 4.01 17.33
N LYS A 140 -8.35 3.87 18.37
CA LYS A 140 -9.20 4.94 18.88
C LYS A 140 -8.30 6.02 19.51
N GLY A 141 -7.26 6.44 18.80
CA GLY A 141 -6.61 7.71 19.00
C GLY A 141 -7.43 8.69 18.20
N GLY A 142 -7.95 9.76 18.83
CA GLY A 142 -8.85 10.74 18.26
C GLY A 142 -8.43 11.24 16.88
N GLY A 143 -8.80 10.47 15.85
CA GLY A 143 -8.55 10.80 14.46
C GLY A 143 -9.47 11.96 14.09
N GLY A 144 -8.88 13.14 13.94
CA GLY A 144 -9.62 14.30 13.47
C GLY A 144 -10.22 14.03 12.10
N LYS A 145 -11.30 14.74 11.77
CA LYS A 145 -11.85 14.76 10.41
C LYS A 145 -11.00 15.70 9.55
N THR A 146 -10.80 15.35 8.29
CA THR A 146 -10.10 16.21 7.34
C THR A 146 -11.10 17.04 6.54
N TYR A 147 -10.92 18.34 6.63
CA TYR A 147 -11.70 19.37 5.94
C TYR A 147 -10.87 20.00 4.82
N LEU A 148 -11.53 20.34 3.74
CA LEU A 148 -10.96 21.00 2.58
C LEU A 148 -11.25 22.50 2.71
N VAL A 149 -10.22 23.33 2.72
CA VAL A 149 -10.31 24.77 2.98
C VAL A 149 -9.72 25.53 1.81
N ASN A 150 -10.46 26.48 1.29
CA ASN A 150 -10.00 27.39 0.25
C ASN A 150 -8.98 28.38 0.84
N PRO A 151 -7.71 28.41 0.35
CA PRO A 151 -6.67 29.27 0.92
C PRO A 151 -6.87 30.76 0.67
N TYR A 152 -7.76 31.16 -0.25
CA TYR A 152 -7.97 32.56 -0.64
C TYR A 152 -9.07 33.25 0.15
N ASN A 153 -10.09 32.52 0.61
CA ASN A 153 -11.21 33.09 1.37
C ASN A 153 -11.48 32.41 2.71
N GLY A 154 -10.85 31.25 2.96
CA GLY A 154 -11.02 30.46 4.18
C GLY A 154 -12.31 29.62 4.23
N ASP A 155 -13.06 29.52 3.12
CA ASP A 155 -14.28 28.75 3.06
C ASP A 155 -13.98 27.23 3.11
N ILE A 156 -14.82 26.49 3.80
CA ILE A 156 -14.76 25.04 3.85
C ILE A 156 -15.53 24.47 2.66
N THR A 157 -14.82 23.98 1.65
CA THR A 157 -15.43 23.40 0.44
C THR A 157 -15.99 21.99 0.67
N GLY A 158 -15.60 21.33 1.76
CA GLY A 158 -16.11 20.03 2.10
C GLY A 158 -15.17 19.21 3.01
N THR A 159 -15.36 17.89 2.94
CA THR A 159 -14.49 16.93 3.62
C THR A 159 -13.90 15.96 2.58
N THR A 160 -12.91 15.17 2.99
CA THR A 160 -12.33 14.11 2.14
C THR A 160 -13.27 12.90 1.94
N LYS A 161 -14.46 12.91 2.54
CA LYS A 161 -15.45 11.84 2.34
C LYS A 161 -16.30 12.15 1.13
N SER A 162 -16.33 11.23 0.18
CA SER A 162 -17.18 11.26 -1.02
C SER A 162 -17.50 9.84 -1.47
N ALA A 163 -18.44 9.67 -2.38
CA ALA A 163 -18.74 8.37 -2.97
C ALA A 163 -17.50 7.78 -3.68
N THR A 164 -16.71 8.62 -4.35
CA THR A 164 -15.45 8.23 -4.98
C THR A 164 -14.44 7.74 -3.94
N ALA A 165 -14.28 8.46 -2.83
CA ALA A 165 -13.39 8.04 -1.74
C ALA A 165 -13.85 6.75 -1.07
N GLU A 166 -15.17 6.51 -0.91
CA GLU A 166 -15.73 5.26 -0.40
C GLU A 166 -15.48 4.07 -1.35
N PHE A 167 -15.60 4.29 -2.65
CA PHE A 167 -15.21 3.29 -3.65
C PHE A 167 -13.74 2.88 -3.48
N PHE A 168 -12.81 3.83 -3.40
CA PHE A 168 -11.38 3.54 -3.20
C PHE A 168 -11.10 2.90 -1.83
N SER A 169 -11.84 3.27 -0.78
CA SER A 169 -11.76 2.59 0.52
C SER A 169 -12.15 1.12 0.41
N THR A 170 -13.18 0.80 -0.39
CA THR A 170 -13.59 -0.58 -0.68
C THR A 170 -12.51 -1.33 -1.47
N MET A 171 -11.91 -0.69 -2.50
CA MET A 171 -10.80 -1.27 -3.25
C MET A 171 -9.58 -1.54 -2.35
N MET A 172 -9.28 -0.63 -1.43
CA MET A 172 -8.22 -0.82 -0.41
C MET A 172 -8.54 -2.01 0.52
N GLY A 173 -9.81 -2.16 0.92
CA GLY A 173 -10.28 -3.30 1.69
C GLY A 173 -10.12 -4.63 0.96
N LEU A 174 -10.46 -4.70 -0.32
CA LEU A 174 -10.21 -5.86 -1.18
C LEU A 174 -8.72 -6.16 -1.33
N HIS A 175 -7.90 -5.12 -1.55
CA HIS A 175 -6.46 -5.25 -1.75
C HIS A 175 -5.74 -5.80 -0.52
N ARG A 176 -6.09 -5.32 0.67
CA ARG A 176 -5.35 -5.63 1.90
C ARG A 176 -5.84 -6.88 2.63
N TRP A 177 -7.13 -7.18 2.56
CA TRP A 177 -7.76 -8.26 3.34
C TRP A 177 -9.01 -8.89 2.70
N LEU A 178 -9.23 -8.70 1.41
CA LEU A 178 -10.37 -9.28 0.67
C LEU A 178 -11.73 -8.98 1.33
N LEU A 179 -11.87 -7.82 1.98
CA LEU A 179 -13.02 -7.43 2.83
C LEU A 179 -13.27 -8.38 4.03
N LEU A 180 -12.31 -9.25 4.36
CA LEU A 180 -12.36 -10.22 5.46
C LEU A 180 -11.51 -9.73 6.64
N GLN A 181 -11.76 -8.51 7.16
CA GLN A 181 -10.92 -7.86 8.19
C GLN A 181 -10.72 -8.72 9.43
N ASP A 182 -11.81 -9.26 9.98
CA ASP A 182 -11.82 -10.02 11.25
C ASP A 182 -11.68 -11.52 11.05
N SER A 183 -11.70 -12.00 9.79
CA SER A 183 -11.71 -13.42 9.41
C SER A 183 -10.39 -13.89 8.76
N GLY A 184 -9.28 -13.26 9.09
CA GLY A 184 -7.95 -13.70 8.61
C GLY A 184 -7.60 -13.26 7.18
N GLY A 185 -8.36 -12.36 6.55
CA GLY A 185 -8.12 -11.89 5.17
C GLY A 185 -6.71 -11.34 4.97
N LYS A 186 -6.15 -10.65 5.96
CA LYS A 186 -4.76 -10.17 5.94
C LYS A 186 -3.75 -11.33 5.79
N ILE A 187 -3.99 -12.46 6.45
CA ILE A 187 -3.13 -13.64 6.38
C ILE A 187 -3.24 -14.28 5.00
N ILE A 188 -4.46 -14.37 4.45
CA ILE A 188 -4.71 -14.92 3.10
C ILE A 188 -3.96 -14.11 2.04
N VAL A 189 -4.10 -12.78 2.07
CA VAL A 189 -3.39 -11.88 1.13
C VAL A 189 -1.88 -11.99 1.32
N GLY A 190 -1.40 -11.98 2.57
CA GLY A 190 0.02 -12.12 2.88
C GLY A 190 0.60 -13.45 2.38
N ALA A 191 -0.08 -14.58 2.61
CA ALA A 191 0.32 -15.89 2.11
C ALA A 191 0.33 -15.94 0.58
N ALA A 192 -0.71 -15.40 -0.07
CA ALA A 192 -0.75 -15.27 -1.53
C ALA A 192 0.38 -14.39 -2.06
N THR A 193 0.78 -13.35 -1.32
CA THR A 193 1.92 -12.49 -1.69
C THR A 193 3.26 -13.23 -1.56
N ILE A 194 3.45 -14.07 -0.53
CA ILE A 194 4.63 -14.95 -0.45
C ILE A 194 4.67 -15.90 -1.66
N ILE A 195 3.54 -16.53 -1.97
CA ILE A 195 3.42 -17.37 -3.16
C ILE A 195 3.76 -16.58 -4.43
N PHE A 196 3.31 -15.33 -4.51
CA PHE A 196 3.58 -14.47 -5.66
C PHE A 196 5.07 -14.18 -5.84
N VAL A 197 5.84 -13.98 -4.76
CA VAL A 197 7.31 -13.87 -4.85
C VAL A 197 7.91 -15.11 -5.52
N PHE A 198 7.49 -16.32 -5.11
CA PHE A 198 7.94 -17.56 -5.75
C PHE A 198 7.50 -17.66 -7.21
N LEU A 199 6.30 -17.19 -7.56
CA LEU A 199 5.81 -17.14 -8.93
C LEU A 199 6.66 -16.20 -9.81
N VAL A 200 6.99 -15.02 -9.32
CA VAL A 200 7.84 -14.05 -10.02
C VAL A 200 9.24 -14.65 -10.28
N LEU A 201 9.86 -15.22 -9.25
CA LEU A 201 11.20 -15.82 -9.36
C LEU A 201 11.20 -17.06 -10.28
N SER A 202 10.25 -17.96 -10.11
CA SER A 202 10.13 -19.15 -10.99
C SER A 202 9.75 -18.77 -12.42
N GLY A 203 8.94 -17.73 -12.60
CA GLY A 203 8.60 -17.15 -13.89
C GLY A 203 9.84 -16.67 -14.66
N LEU A 204 10.77 -15.99 -13.97
CA LEU A 204 12.04 -15.55 -14.56
C LEU A 204 12.90 -16.75 -15.01
N VAL A 205 12.97 -17.82 -14.19
CA VAL A 205 13.66 -19.08 -14.56
C VAL A 205 13.03 -19.73 -15.80
N LEU A 206 11.70 -19.68 -15.91
CA LEU A 206 10.98 -20.25 -17.05
C LEU A 206 11.11 -19.36 -18.30
N TRP A 207 11.16 -18.05 -18.13
CA TRP A 207 11.36 -17.09 -19.21
C TRP A 207 12.74 -17.24 -19.86
N TRP A 208 13.78 -17.55 -19.08
CA TRP A 208 15.15 -17.71 -19.61
C TRP A 208 15.19 -18.82 -20.70
N PRO A 209 15.69 -18.54 -21.90
CA PRO A 209 15.64 -19.49 -23.01
C PRO A 209 16.61 -20.66 -22.80
N ILE A 210 16.19 -21.88 -23.17
CA ILE A 210 17.06 -23.07 -23.15
C ILE A 210 18.22 -22.91 -24.14
N LYS A 211 17.95 -22.28 -25.30
CA LYS A 211 18.95 -21.97 -26.34
C LYS A 211 19.07 -20.46 -26.45
N LEU A 212 20.24 -19.92 -26.14
CA LEU A 212 20.49 -18.47 -26.17
C LEU A 212 20.12 -17.82 -27.52
N ARG A 213 20.25 -18.56 -28.64
CA ARG A 213 19.81 -18.06 -29.95
C ARG A 213 18.35 -17.60 -30.00
N ASN A 214 17.50 -18.10 -29.11
CA ASN A 214 16.06 -17.82 -29.06
C ASN A 214 15.69 -16.71 -28.08
N TRP A 215 16.67 -16.03 -27.45
CA TRP A 215 16.40 -15.05 -26.39
C TRP A 215 15.47 -13.90 -26.82
N LYS A 216 15.60 -13.42 -28.08
CA LYS A 216 14.76 -12.36 -28.64
C LYS A 216 13.28 -12.70 -28.64
N GLN A 217 12.91 -13.98 -28.68
CA GLN A 217 11.51 -14.41 -28.66
C GLN A 217 10.82 -14.17 -27.32
N GLY A 218 11.57 -14.08 -26.23
CA GLY A 218 11.04 -13.78 -24.89
C GLY A 218 10.61 -12.32 -24.71
N PHE A 219 11.08 -11.43 -25.57
CA PHE A 219 10.79 -9.99 -25.52
C PHE A 219 9.65 -9.56 -26.47
N GLN A 220 9.13 -10.46 -27.28
CA GLN A 220 8.19 -10.11 -28.35
C GLN A 220 6.94 -10.99 -28.30
N ILE A 221 5.81 -10.39 -28.63
CA ILE A 221 4.54 -11.08 -28.81
C ILE A 221 4.34 -11.29 -30.31
N LYS A 222 4.27 -12.56 -30.75
CA LYS A 222 4.07 -12.88 -32.17
C LYS A 222 2.56 -12.87 -32.50
N PHE A 223 2.03 -11.71 -32.83
CA PHE A 223 0.61 -11.53 -33.16
C PHE A 223 0.16 -12.30 -34.41
N SER A 224 1.07 -12.64 -35.34
CA SER A 224 0.77 -13.50 -36.49
C SER A 224 0.60 -14.99 -36.13
N GLY A 225 0.77 -15.36 -34.86
CA GLY A 225 0.59 -16.72 -34.35
C GLY A 225 -0.89 -17.07 -34.12
N ASN A 226 -1.14 -18.35 -33.86
CA ASN A 226 -2.46 -18.75 -33.36
C ASN A 226 -2.70 -18.23 -31.95
N TRP A 227 -3.97 -18.16 -31.50
CA TRP A 227 -4.39 -17.67 -30.19
C TRP A 227 -3.59 -18.29 -29.02
N LYS A 228 -3.29 -19.57 -29.05
CA LYS A 228 -2.54 -20.24 -27.98
C LYS A 228 -1.10 -19.74 -27.89
N ARG A 229 -0.49 -19.42 -29.04
CA ARG A 229 0.85 -18.83 -29.11
C ARG A 229 0.82 -17.39 -28.58
N ILE A 230 -0.14 -16.60 -29.04
CA ILE A 230 -0.30 -15.21 -28.58
C ILE A 230 -0.49 -15.17 -27.06
N ASN A 231 -1.40 -15.99 -26.51
CA ASN A 231 -1.63 -16.05 -25.06
C ASN A 231 -0.38 -16.48 -24.28
N HIS A 232 0.39 -17.41 -24.80
CA HIS A 232 1.66 -17.84 -24.18
C HIS A 232 2.70 -16.70 -24.21
N ASP A 233 2.84 -16.03 -25.35
CA ASP A 233 3.78 -14.93 -25.50
C ASP A 233 3.38 -13.74 -24.62
N LEU A 234 2.08 -13.41 -24.54
CA LEU A 234 1.55 -12.40 -23.61
C LEU A 234 1.97 -12.72 -22.17
N HIS A 235 1.66 -13.92 -21.67
CA HIS A 235 2.02 -14.31 -20.31
C HIS A 235 3.53 -14.21 -20.07
N ASN A 236 4.34 -14.70 -20.98
CA ASN A 236 5.78 -14.76 -20.85
C ASN A 236 6.44 -13.37 -20.95
N THR A 237 6.03 -12.59 -21.94
CA THR A 237 6.62 -11.27 -22.23
C THR A 237 6.19 -10.22 -21.22
N LEU A 238 4.88 -10.15 -20.89
CA LEU A 238 4.37 -9.20 -19.89
C LEU A 238 4.90 -9.53 -18.50
N GLY A 239 4.98 -10.83 -18.15
CA GLY A 239 5.59 -11.28 -16.91
C GLY A 239 7.04 -10.85 -16.79
N PHE A 240 7.81 -10.92 -17.88
CA PHE A 240 9.20 -10.46 -17.88
C PHE A 240 9.32 -8.94 -17.72
N TYR A 241 8.57 -8.15 -18.50
CA TYR A 241 8.67 -6.69 -18.41
C TYR A 241 8.22 -6.12 -17.05
N SER A 242 7.34 -6.80 -16.36
CA SER A 242 6.83 -6.36 -15.05
C SER A 242 7.59 -6.93 -13.84
N PHE A 243 8.44 -7.97 -14.02
CA PHE A 243 8.94 -8.77 -12.89
C PHE A 243 9.69 -7.97 -11.82
N VAL A 244 10.53 -6.99 -12.19
CA VAL A 244 11.30 -6.19 -11.21
C VAL A 244 10.35 -5.37 -10.33
N VAL A 245 9.41 -4.66 -10.97
CA VAL A 245 8.44 -3.83 -10.28
C VAL A 245 7.56 -4.69 -9.38
N LEU A 246 7.06 -5.82 -9.88
CA LEU A 246 6.21 -6.74 -9.13
C LEU A 246 6.94 -7.39 -7.95
N LEU A 247 8.24 -7.69 -8.11
CA LEU A 247 9.05 -8.21 -7.02
C LEU A 247 9.21 -7.17 -5.92
N ILE A 248 9.53 -5.92 -6.27
CA ILE A 248 9.62 -4.80 -5.32
C ILE A 248 8.30 -4.62 -4.59
N MET A 249 7.18 -4.58 -5.32
CA MET A 249 5.84 -4.42 -4.73
C MET A 249 5.47 -5.58 -3.81
N ALA A 250 5.78 -6.81 -4.17
CA ALA A 250 5.51 -7.97 -3.34
C ALA A 250 6.32 -7.94 -2.05
N LEU A 251 7.64 -7.73 -2.15
CA LEU A 251 8.54 -7.66 -1.00
C LEU A 251 8.17 -6.50 -0.06
N THR A 252 7.88 -5.32 -0.60
CA THR A 252 7.45 -4.18 0.21
C THR A 252 6.06 -4.39 0.80
N GLY A 253 5.13 -5.00 0.07
CA GLY A 253 3.77 -5.31 0.53
C GLY A 253 3.73 -6.26 1.74
N LEU A 254 4.64 -7.22 1.82
CA LEU A 254 4.77 -8.13 2.95
C LEU A 254 5.04 -7.41 4.28
N CYS A 255 5.67 -6.23 4.26
CA CYS A 255 5.90 -5.42 5.47
C CYS A 255 4.59 -4.97 6.16
N TRP A 256 3.46 -4.88 5.43
CA TRP A 256 2.14 -4.61 6.02
C TRP A 256 1.42 -5.89 6.45
N SER A 257 1.74 -7.01 5.82
CA SER A 257 1.06 -8.28 6.08
C SER A 257 1.58 -8.97 7.35
N PHE A 258 2.90 -8.98 7.55
CA PHE A 258 3.53 -9.75 8.63
C PHE A 258 4.52 -8.91 9.43
N GLU A 259 4.33 -8.86 10.75
CA GLU A 259 5.23 -8.13 11.65
C GLU A 259 6.63 -8.74 11.69
N TRP A 260 6.72 -10.09 11.74
CA TRP A 260 8.00 -10.80 11.69
C TRP A 260 8.82 -10.47 10.44
N TYR A 261 8.15 -10.36 9.29
CA TYR A 261 8.80 -10.01 8.02
C TYR A 261 9.31 -8.56 8.05
N LYS A 262 8.45 -7.62 8.52
CA LYS A 262 8.83 -6.22 8.67
C LYS A 262 10.04 -6.06 9.60
N THR A 263 10.04 -6.76 10.75
CA THR A 263 11.17 -6.76 11.68
C THR A 263 12.43 -7.30 11.01
N GLY A 264 12.36 -8.46 10.33
CA GLY A 264 13.50 -9.01 9.61
C GLY A 264 14.06 -8.08 8.52
N VAL A 265 13.18 -7.39 7.78
CA VAL A 265 13.62 -6.38 6.79
C VAL A 265 14.28 -5.18 7.49
N SER A 266 13.74 -4.74 8.64
CA SER A 266 14.32 -3.65 9.43
C SER A 266 15.72 -4.04 9.95
N ASP A 267 15.89 -5.26 10.43
CA ASP A 267 17.19 -5.77 10.91
C ASP A 267 18.23 -5.83 9.79
N VAL A 268 17.82 -6.30 8.59
CA VAL A 268 18.69 -6.34 7.41
C VAL A 268 19.10 -4.95 6.93
N LEU A 269 18.16 -3.99 6.98
CA LEU A 269 18.41 -2.60 6.58
C LEU A 269 19.10 -1.78 7.68
N GLY A 270 19.12 -2.25 8.94
CA GLY A 270 19.68 -1.50 10.06
C GLY A 270 18.87 -0.24 10.43
N ASP A 271 17.64 -0.09 9.91
CA ASP A 271 16.70 0.97 10.30
C ASP A 271 15.25 0.46 10.26
N GLU A 272 14.41 1.00 11.15
CA GLU A 272 13.02 0.54 11.29
C GLU A 272 12.16 0.94 10.08
N VAL A 273 11.62 -0.06 9.39
CA VAL A 273 10.62 0.16 8.32
C VAL A 273 9.35 0.77 8.92
N PHE A 274 8.89 1.88 8.34
CA PHE A 274 7.78 2.71 8.83
C PHE A 274 8.06 3.46 10.13
N LYS A 275 9.32 3.69 10.50
CA LYS A 275 9.75 4.49 11.66
C LYS A 275 9.00 5.82 11.79
N GLN A 276 8.87 6.56 10.69
CA GLN A 276 8.19 7.86 10.64
C GLN A 276 6.75 7.86 11.18
N ARG A 277 6.08 6.71 11.22
CA ARG A 277 4.73 6.56 11.77
C ARG A 277 4.70 6.37 13.28
N ARG A 278 5.79 5.89 13.88
CA ARG A 278 5.90 5.51 15.28
C ARG A 278 6.81 6.44 16.08
N GLU A 279 7.72 7.12 15.38
CA GLU A 279 8.66 8.05 16.01
C GLU A 279 7.90 9.20 16.66
N LYS A 280 8.11 9.35 17.97
CA LYS A 280 7.62 10.51 18.69
C LYS A 280 8.43 11.73 18.29
N PRO A 281 7.81 12.88 18.06
CA PRO A 281 8.55 14.12 17.85
C PRO A 281 9.50 14.40 19.02
N MET A 282 10.56 15.18 18.75
CA MET A 282 11.41 15.71 19.81
C MET A 282 10.55 16.48 20.82
N PRO A 283 10.78 16.29 22.12
CA PRO A 283 9.97 16.99 23.12
C PRO A 283 10.33 18.49 23.14
N SER A 284 9.30 19.31 23.32
CA SER A 284 9.45 20.73 23.70
C SER A 284 9.59 20.86 25.21
N ASP A 285 10.21 21.94 25.66
CA ASP A 285 10.35 22.23 27.10
C ASP A 285 9.11 22.97 27.60
N PRO A 286 8.29 22.35 28.49
CA PRO A 286 7.10 23.02 29.04
C PRO A 286 7.42 24.31 29.86
N MET A 287 8.67 24.47 30.34
CA MET A 287 9.09 25.67 31.06
C MET A 287 9.05 26.90 30.17
N ASN A 288 9.16 26.75 28.85
CA ASN A 288 9.05 27.86 27.91
C ASN A 288 7.61 28.37 27.73
N ALA A 289 6.59 27.67 28.25
CA ALA A 289 5.17 28.00 28.04
C ALA A 289 4.76 29.37 28.57
N GLY A 290 5.45 29.89 29.63
CA GLY A 290 5.15 31.15 30.25
C GLY A 290 5.91 32.38 29.70
N ASN A 291 6.97 32.16 28.92
CA ASN A 291 7.97 33.17 28.60
C ASN A 291 8.01 33.60 27.13
N ALA A 292 7.29 32.96 26.24
CA ALA A 292 7.34 33.25 24.82
C ALA A 292 5.95 33.36 24.18
N ALA A 293 5.81 34.30 23.24
CA ALA A 293 4.65 34.34 22.38
C ALA A 293 4.67 33.10 21.46
N LYS A 294 3.53 32.43 21.34
CA LYS A 294 3.39 31.26 20.46
C LYS A 294 3.92 31.57 19.06
N PRO A 295 4.81 30.74 18.48
CA PRO A 295 5.36 31.03 17.17
C PRO A 295 4.27 31.04 16.09
N MET A 296 4.37 32.00 15.16
CA MET A 296 3.49 32.03 14.00
C MET A 296 3.83 30.88 13.06
N LEU A 297 2.83 30.19 12.56
CA LEU A 297 3.02 29.08 11.62
C LEU A 297 3.72 29.53 10.33
N ALA A 298 3.43 30.74 9.89
CA ALA A 298 4.11 31.37 8.75
C ALA A 298 5.63 31.45 8.94
N SER A 299 6.11 31.77 10.15
CA SER A 299 7.55 31.81 10.44
C SER A 299 8.18 30.41 10.43
N LEU A 300 7.46 29.38 10.91
CA LEU A 300 7.91 27.98 10.88
C LEU A 300 8.02 27.47 9.44
N ILE A 301 7.05 27.82 8.57
CA ILE A 301 7.08 27.47 7.15
C ILE A 301 8.25 28.18 6.45
N SER A 302 8.46 29.48 6.72
CA SER A 302 9.59 30.23 6.17
C SER A 302 10.94 29.63 6.58
N SER A 303 11.08 29.21 7.84
CA SER A 303 12.29 28.51 8.33
C SER A 303 12.49 27.15 7.64
N ALA A 304 11.39 26.41 7.38
CA ALA A 304 11.44 25.18 6.61
C ALA A 304 11.87 25.45 5.16
N ASP A 305 11.47 26.57 4.54
CA ASP A 305 11.88 26.96 3.19
C ASP A 305 13.36 27.31 3.11
N GLN A 306 13.88 27.98 4.12
CA GLN A 306 15.33 28.25 4.22
C GLN A 306 16.14 26.96 4.36
N SER A 307 15.63 25.99 5.13
CA SER A 307 16.28 24.68 5.33
C SER A 307 16.20 23.79 4.10
N PHE A 308 15.09 23.89 3.37
CA PHE A 308 14.76 23.09 2.20
C PHE A 308 14.34 23.99 1.03
N PRO A 309 15.30 24.60 0.29
CA PRO A 309 15.04 25.62 -0.71
C PRO A 309 14.55 25.02 -2.04
N TYR A 310 13.39 24.37 -2.02
CA TYR A 310 12.71 23.86 -3.20
C TYR A 310 11.19 23.98 -3.06
N GLU A 311 10.48 24.06 -4.17
CA GLU A 311 9.03 24.04 -4.18
C GLU A 311 8.49 22.63 -3.91
N GLY A 312 7.42 22.54 -3.09
CA GLY A 312 6.88 21.24 -2.72
C GLY A 312 5.64 21.31 -1.85
N ASN A 313 5.12 20.13 -1.54
CA ASN A 313 3.99 19.98 -0.63
C ASN A 313 4.47 20.01 0.82
N TYR A 314 3.72 20.65 1.68
CA TYR A 314 3.98 20.64 3.12
C TYR A 314 2.94 19.78 3.82
N ARG A 315 3.41 19.08 4.85
CA ARG A 315 2.55 18.45 5.85
C ARG A 315 2.99 18.89 7.23
N LEU A 316 2.20 19.75 7.83
CA LEU A 316 2.38 20.23 9.20
C LEU A 316 1.64 19.34 10.16
N ARG A 317 2.26 18.97 11.25
CA ARG A 317 1.63 18.32 12.39
C ARG A 317 1.84 19.17 13.62
N PHE A 318 0.75 19.40 14.34
CA PHE A 318 0.72 20.23 15.54
C PHE A 318 1.11 19.43 16.78
N PRO A 319 1.62 20.08 17.82
CA PRO A 319 1.85 19.45 19.11
C PRO A 319 0.58 18.83 19.66
N ALA A 320 0.69 17.56 20.14
CA ALA A 320 -0.45 16.84 20.72
C ALA A 320 -0.71 17.21 22.18
N ASP A 321 0.34 17.58 22.88
CA ASP A 321 0.34 17.93 24.30
C ASP A 321 1.38 19.02 24.62
N SER A 322 1.57 19.34 25.89
CA SER A 322 2.50 20.38 26.37
C SER A 322 3.98 20.06 26.14
N ALA A 323 4.33 18.82 25.87
CA ALA A 323 5.68 18.38 25.54
C ALA A 323 5.85 18.09 24.03
N GLY A 324 4.80 18.22 23.24
CA GLY A 324 4.84 18.00 21.80
C GLY A 324 5.61 19.10 21.06
N SER A 325 5.96 18.85 19.81
CA SER A 325 6.61 19.82 18.91
C SER A 325 5.86 19.92 17.59
N TYR A 326 6.06 21.05 16.88
CA TYR A 326 5.64 21.13 15.49
C TYR A 326 6.54 20.29 14.61
N VAL A 327 5.94 19.56 13.66
CA VAL A 327 6.68 18.78 12.68
C VAL A 327 6.26 19.20 11.28
N ILE A 328 7.18 19.67 10.48
CA ILE A 328 6.96 19.98 9.06
C ILE A 328 7.70 18.96 8.22
N ASN A 329 6.97 18.28 7.35
CA ASN A 329 7.54 17.46 6.29
C ASN A 329 7.33 18.20 4.97
N LYS A 330 8.41 18.40 4.20
CA LYS A 330 8.38 19.00 2.87
C LYS A 330 8.81 17.99 1.83
N SER A 331 8.02 17.80 0.78
CA SER A 331 8.30 16.86 -0.29
C SER A 331 8.15 17.52 -1.65
N ARG A 332 9.05 17.19 -2.58
CA ARG A 332 8.93 17.66 -3.96
C ARG A 332 7.70 17.07 -4.63
N SER A 333 7.12 17.82 -5.56
CA SER A 333 6.05 17.37 -6.45
C SER A 333 6.45 17.61 -7.91
N GLY A 334 6.06 16.70 -8.80
CA GLY A 334 6.36 16.83 -10.22
C GLY A 334 6.28 15.52 -10.96
N PHE A 335 6.51 15.58 -12.27
CA PHE A 335 6.42 14.40 -13.13
C PHE A 335 7.55 13.40 -12.84
N PHE A 336 8.78 13.87 -12.75
CA PHE A 336 9.97 13.04 -12.49
C PHE A 336 10.82 13.69 -11.40
N VAL A 337 10.44 13.48 -10.15
CA VAL A 337 11.13 14.01 -8.98
C VAL A 337 11.14 12.97 -7.86
N LEU A 338 12.20 12.97 -7.06
CA LEU A 338 12.23 12.15 -5.84
C LEU A 338 11.27 12.74 -4.81
N THR A 339 10.19 12.01 -4.47
CA THR A 339 9.10 12.48 -3.60
C THR A 339 9.35 12.26 -2.11
N ALA A 340 10.53 11.72 -1.76
CA ALA A 340 10.90 11.55 -0.37
C ALA A 340 10.88 12.90 0.37
N ALA A 341 10.34 12.89 1.60
CA ALA A 341 10.17 14.11 2.36
C ALA A 341 11.38 14.40 3.25
N ASP A 342 11.78 15.67 3.25
CA ASP A 342 12.65 16.25 4.26
C ASP A 342 11.81 16.66 5.48
N LYS A 343 12.36 16.58 6.69
CA LYS A 343 11.64 16.80 7.95
C LYS A 343 12.37 17.80 8.83
N ILE A 344 11.62 18.74 9.39
CA ILE A 344 12.12 19.68 10.40
C ILE A 344 11.14 19.72 11.58
N GLN A 345 11.67 19.83 12.78
CA GLN A 345 10.92 19.85 14.01
C GLN A 345 11.23 21.14 14.78
N PHE A 346 10.18 21.76 15.32
CA PHE A 346 10.29 23.03 16.03
C PHE A 346 9.74 22.90 17.45
N GLU A 347 10.39 23.54 18.37
CA GLU A 347 9.92 23.77 19.73
C GLU A 347 8.59 24.53 19.71
N GLN A 348 7.59 24.05 20.48
CA GLN A 348 6.22 24.57 20.31
C GLN A 348 6.00 25.98 20.89
N TYR A 349 6.82 26.44 21.81
CA TYR A 349 6.65 27.74 22.48
C TYR A 349 7.52 28.84 21.87
N THR A 350 8.76 28.48 21.51
CA THR A 350 9.75 29.46 20.99
C THR A 350 9.89 29.45 19.48
N GLY A 351 9.46 28.36 18.80
CA GLY A 351 9.70 28.16 17.39
C GLY A 351 11.15 27.81 17.04
N ALA A 352 12.00 27.53 18.04
CA ALA A 352 13.39 27.13 17.80
C ALA A 352 13.44 25.78 17.08
N VAL A 353 14.41 25.61 16.18
CA VAL A 353 14.62 24.35 15.47
C VAL A 353 15.21 23.31 16.44
N LEU A 354 14.49 22.20 16.62
CA LEU A 354 14.95 21.07 17.44
C LEU A 354 15.73 20.05 16.62
N LYS A 355 15.28 19.76 15.38
CA LYS A 355 15.91 18.77 14.52
C LYS A 355 15.61 19.03 13.06
N THR A 356 16.61 18.91 12.21
CA THR A 356 16.46 18.93 10.74
C THR A 356 16.97 17.61 10.18
N GLU A 357 16.16 16.96 9.34
CA GLU A 357 16.51 15.70 8.68
C GLU A 357 16.27 15.84 7.18
N LYS A 358 17.35 15.78 6.38
CA LYS A 358 17.25 15.71 4.92
C LYS A 358 17.31 14.25 4.48
N PHE A 359 16.46 13.88 3.54
CA PHE A 359 16.45 12.53 3.00
C PHE A 359 17.79 12.17 2.31
N SER A 360 18.40 13.15 1.62
CA SER A 360 19.68 12.98 0.93
C SER A 360 20.86 12.65 1.86
N ASP A 361 20.77 13.11 3.10
CA ASP A 361 21.88 12.97 4.08
C ASP A 361 21.84 11.61 4.81
N LYS A 362 20.76 10.85 4.61
CA LYS A 362 20.61 9.51 5.17
C LYS A 362 21.49 8.50 4.45
N PRO A 363 22.07 7.51 5.15
CA PRO A 363 22.71 6.36 4.54
C PRO A 363 21.74 5.63 3.59
N PHE A 364 22.26 4.96 2.57
CA PHE A 364 21.43 4.30 1.55
C PHE A 364 20.42 3.29 2.13
N ASN A 365 20.81 2.51 3.12
CA ASN A 365 19.94 1.57 3.82
C ASN A 365 18.74 2.26 4.50
N GLU A 366 18.98 3.41 5.18
CA GLU A 366 17.89 4.21 5.78
C GLU A 366 17.01 4.87 4.72
N GLN A 367 17.58 5.29 3.58
CA GLN A 367 16.80 5.78 2.44
C GLN A 367 15.85 4.70 1.94
N VAL A 368 16.32 3.45 1.81
CA VAL A 368 15.49 2.32 1.39
C VAL A 368 14.40 2.03 2.43
N ALA A 369 14.75 1.95 3.73
CA ALA A 369 13.78 1.68 4.81
C ALA A 369 12.66 2.73 4.85
N SER A 370 13.02 4.01 4.73
CA SER A 370 12.05 5.12 4.71
C SER A 370 11.21 5.17 3.44
N SER A 371 11.72 4.60 2.33
CA SER A 371 11.06 4.57 1.02
C SER A 371 10.15 3.36 0.79
N VAL A 372 10.10 2.38 1.70
CA VAL A 372 9.30 1.13 1.52
C VAL A 372 7.85 1.43 1.10
N ARG A 373 7.23 2.48 1.67
CA ARG A 373 5.88 2.89 1.29
C ARG A 373 5.84 3.41 -0.14
N SER A 374 6.70 4.32 -0.52
CA SER A 374 6.75 4.93 -1.86
C SER A 374 7.15 3.91 -2.92
N LEU A 375 8.03 2.96 -2.58
CA LEU A 375 8.37 1.81 -3.44
C LEU A 375 7.17 0.87 -3.65
N HIS A 376 6.27 0.75 -2.70
CA HIS A 376 5.06 -0.06 -2.88
C HIS A 376 3.99 0.67 -3.70
N LEU A 377 3.78 1.95 -3.43
CA LEU A 377 2.78 2.77 -4.12
C LEU A 377 3.22 3.21 -5.53
N GLY A 378 4.51 3.12 -5.82
CA GLY A 378 5.08 3.53 -7.09
C GLY A 378 5.27 5.03 -7.24
N ASP A 379 5.11 5.83 -6.19
CA ASP A 379 5.20 7.29 -6.25
C ASP A 379 6.60 7.85 -5.96
N ILE A 380 7.62 6.99 -5.82
CA ILE A 380 8.98 7.38 -5.41
C ILE A 380 9.63 8.42 -6.36
N TYR A 381 9.39 8.32 -7.66
CA TYR A 381 9.82 9.29 -8.66
C TYR A 381 8.63 10.03 -9.30
N GLY A 382 7.64 10.38 -8.49
CA GLY A 382 6.47 11.14 -8.92
C GLY A 382 5.58 10.39 -9.90
N THR A 383 4.92 11.13 -10.80
CA THR A 383 3.97 10.57 -11.76
C THR A 383 4.61 9.58 -12.73
N PHE A 384 5.87 9.79 -13.11
CA PHE A 384 6.59 8.89 -14.01
C PHE A 384 6.65 7.45 -13.47
N SER A 385 7.11 7.28 -12.23
CA SER A 385 7.17 5.94 -11.63
C SER A 385 5.77 5.36 -11.39
N LYS A 386 4.78 6.18 -11.04
CA LYS A 386 3.37 5.73 -10.93
C LYS A 386 2.86 5.11 -12.23
N ILE A 387 3.16 5.71 -13.38
CA ILE A 387 2.77 5.15 -14.68
C ILE A 387 3.41 3.78 -14.91
N ILE A 388 4.69 3.62 -14.60
CA ILE A 388 5.38 2.31 -14.71
C ILE A 388 4.72 1.27 -13.80
N TYR A 389 4.42 1.64 -12.56
CA TYR A 389 3.77 0.75 -11.59
C TYR A 389 2.34 0.38 -12.01
N PHE A 390 1.58 1.34 -12.52
CA PHE A 390 0.25 1.10 -13.09
C PHE A 390 0.31 0.07 -14.22
N LEU A 391 1.22 0.24 -15.18
CA LEU A 391 1.40 -0.71 -16.28
C LEU A 391 1.81 -2.10 -15.78
N ALA A 392 2.73 -2.17 -14.81
CA ALA A 392 3.16 -3.43 -14.21
C ALA A 392 1.98 -4.14 -13.50
N CYS A 393 1.16 -3.41 -12.72
CA CYS A 393 -0.03 -3.94 -12.08
C CYS A 393 -1.08 -4.40 -13.09
N LEU A 394 -1.30 -3.64 -14.16
CA LEU A 394 -2.20 -4.02 -15.25
C LEU A 394 -1.75 -5.32 -15.93
N PHE A 395 -0.44 -5.45 -16.20
CA PHE A 395 0.13 -6.69 -16.73
C PHE A 395 -0.05 -7.82 -15.71
N ALA A 396 0.26 -7.61 -14.44
CA ALA A 396 0.07 -8.59 -13.37
C ALA A 396 -1.37 -9.08 -13.28
N THR A 397 -2.36 -8.21 -13.46
CA THR A 397 -3.78 -8.56 -13.48
C THR A 397 -4.10 -9.56 -14.60
N SER A 398 -3.41 -9.46 -15.74
CA SER A 398 -3.60 -10.40 -16.87
C SER A 398 -2.94 -11.77 -16.67
N LEU A 399 -1.90 -11.88 -15.82
CA LEU A 399 -1.11 -13.11 -15.67
C LEU A 399 -1.89 -14.32 -15.11
N PRO A 400 -2.75 -14.20 -14.08
CA PRO A 400 -3.56 -15.32 -13.63
C PRO A 400 -4.52 -15.82 -14.71
N VAL A 401 -5.09 -14.92 -15.51
CA VAL A 401 -6.00 -15.26 -16.63
C VAL A 401 -5.24 -16.01 -17.72
N THR A 402 -4.14 -15.43 -18.23
CA THR A 402 -3.34 -16.03 -19.29
C THR A 402 -2.71 -17.34 -18.85
N GLY A 403 -2.25 -17.44 -17.60
CA GLY A 403 -1.70 -18.66 -17.00
C GLY A 403 -2.73 -19.77 -16.90
N THR A 404 -3.95 -19.46 -16.47
CA THR A 404 -5.07 -20.42 -16.43
C THR A 404 -5.43 -20.95 -17.83
N ILE A 405 -5.45 -20.08 -18.84
CA ILE A 405 -5.67 -20.48 -20.24
C ILE A 405 -4.55 -21.44 -20.71
N ILE A 406 -3.30 -21.17 -20.38
CA ILE A 406 -2.17 -22.07 -20.70
C ILE A 406 -2.37 -23.44 -20.06
N TRP A 407 -2.76 -23.47 -18.78
CA TRP A 407 -3.02 -24.71 -18.05
C TRP A 407 -4.17 -25.51 -18.67
N ILE A 408 -5.32 -24.89 -18.94
CA ILE A 408 -6.47 -25.55 -19.59
C ILE A 408 -6.06 -26.15 -20.95
N ASN A 409 -5.28 -25.40 -21.74
CA ASN A 409 -4.79 -25.90 -23.04
C ASN A 409 -3.86 -27.12 -22.90
N LYS A 410 -3.01 -27.14 -21.86
CA LYS A 410 -2.16 -28.31 -21.54
C LYS A 410 -3.01 -29.53 -21.15
N LEU A 411 -4.03 -29.36 -20.32
CA LEU A 411 -4.96 -30.42 -19.92
C LEU A 411 -5.69 -31.03 -21.12
N ARG A 412 -6.28 -30.16 -21.96
CA ARG A 412 -6.99 -30.59 -23.18
C ARG A 412 -6.08 -31.40 -24.12
N LYS A 413 -4.81 -30.98 -24.28
CA LYS A 413 -3.82 -31.70 -25.09
C LYS A 413 -3.47 -33.08 -24.47
N LYS A 414 -3.32 -33.17 -23.15
CA LYS A 414 -3.05 -34.42 -22.44
C LYS A 414 -4.20 -35.41 -22.61
N ASN A 415 -5.45 -34.95 -22.39
CA ASN A 415 -6.64 -35.78 -22.51
C ASN A 415 -6.84 -36.30 -23.95
N LYS A 416 -6.60 -35.44 -24.97
CA LYS A 416 -6.64 -35.90 -26.38
C LYS A 416 -5.61 -36.98 -26.68
N LYS A 417 -4.37 -36.83 -26.17
CA LYS A 417 -3.32 -37.88 -26.36
C LYS A 417 -3.68 -39.19 -25.69
N GLN A 418 -4.24 -39.14 -24.47
CA GLN A 418 -4.68 -40.35 -23.75
C GLN A 418 -5.84 -41.05 -24.47
N ALA A 419 -6.83 -40.30 -24.95
CA ALA A 419 -7.94 -40.84 -25.72
C ALA A 419 -7.46 -41.46 -27.03
N ALA A 420 -6.54 -40.82 -27.75
CA ALA A 420 -5.93 -41.38 -28.97
C ALA A 420 -5.13 -42.65 -28.68
N GLY A 421 -4.39 -42.68 -27.56
CA GLY A 421 -3.67 -43.90 -27.12
C GLY A 421 -4.61 -45.07 -26.81
N LYS A 422 -5.71 -44.84 -26.07
CA LYS A 422 -6.73 -45.83 -25.78
C LYS A 422 -7.37 -46.40 -27.06
N ARG A 423 -7.74 -45.55 -28.01
CA ARG A 423 -8.30 -45.94 -29.31
C ARG A 423 -7.32 -46.79 -30.12
N ARG A 424 -6.02 -46.45 -30.07
CA ARG A 424 -4.97 -47.23 -30.77
C ARG A 424 -4.84 -48.63 -30.17
N VAL A 425 -4.81 -48.75 -28.84
CA VAL A 425 -4.76 -50.04 -28.14
C VAL A 425 -5.97 -50.92 -28.49
N GLN A 426 -7.19 -50.35 -28.44
CA GLN A 426 -8.42 -51.05 -28.80
C GLN A 426 -8.40 -51.58 -30.25
N ARG A 427 -7.92 -50.76 -31.21
CA ARG A 427 -7.77 -51.17 -32.60
C ARG A 427 -6.78 -52.33 -32.76
N LEU A 428 -5.65 -52.29 -32.04
CA LEU A 428 -4.66 -53.40 -32.08
C LEU A 428 -5.22 -54.70 -31.50
N GLN A 429 -5.97 -54.63 -30.40
CA GLN A 429 -6.64 -55.77 -29.79
C GLN A 429 -7.71 -56.36 -30.72
N GLN A 430 -8.51 -55.57 -31.39
CA GLN A 430 -9.48 -56.00 -32.38
C GLN A 430 -8.79 -56.70 -33.57
N HIS A 431 -7.68 -56.12 -34.07
CA HIS A 431 -6.93 -56.72 -35.19
C HIS A 431 -6.33 -58.05 -34.80
N GLN A 432 -5.79 -58.23 -33.60
CA GLN A 432 -5.27 -59.49 -33.09
C GLN A 432 -6.38 -60.55 -32.93
N ALA A 433 -7.54 -60.15 -32.41
CA ALA A 433 -8.69 -61.07 -32.29
C ALA A 433 -9.20 -61.58 -33.64
N THR A 434 -9.17 -60.70 -34.67
CA THR A 434 -9.61 -61.12 -36.05
C THR A 434 -8.60 -62.01 -36.71
N THR A 435 -7.29 -61.94 -36.43
CA THR A 435 -6.23 -62.73 -37.02
C THR A 435 -6.13 -64.13 -36.39
N VAL A 436 -6.69 -64.38 -35.17
CA VAL A 436 -6.71 -65.67 -34.48
C VAL A 436 -7.91 -66.54 -34.89
N VAL A 437 -8.92 -65.99 -35.59
CA VAL A 437 -10.16 -66.60 -35.98
C VAL A 437 -10.07 -67.15 -37.46
N VAL A 438 -9.02 -66.83 -38.19
CA VAL A 438 -8.67 -67.35 -39.51
C VAL A 438 -7.57 -68.44 -39.38
#